data_391ef1bdccb26ef052a5bf96e9d5e06f
#
_entry.id   391ef1bdccb26ef052a5bf96e9d5e06f
#
_cell.length_a   1.000
_cell.length_b   1.000
_cell.length_c   1.000
_cell.angle_alpha   90.00
_cell.angle_beta   90.00
_cell.angle_gamma   90.00
#
_symmetry.space_group_name_H-M   'P 1'
#
loop_
_entity.id
_entity.type
_entity.pdbx_description
1 polymer ?
#
loop_
_entity_poly.entity_id
_entity_poly.type
_entity_poly.pdbx_seq_one_letter_code
_entity_poly.pdbx_strand_id
1 'polypeptide(L)'
;DFILQIGTLIDIDNFIDYYLFLNLICARDNLGKNIFLTKQSLQEPLAIIPWDFDNSFESSGIQPIVNNNLYKRLSELNPNNFNKRLKDRWIFLRIEAFQASNLLSIIEISSNQIQKSNIIEIENEKWATTINIETEHSNLMLWIVDRLNTMDNYYQNL
;
A
#
# COMPACT_ATOMS: atom_id res chain seq x y z
N ASP A 1 -12.00 27.33 -2.82
CA ASP A 1 -12.47 26.26 -3.73
C ASP A 1 -11.52 25.08 -3.66
N PHE A 2 -12.03 23.89 -3.33
CA PHE A 2 -11.23 22.66 -3.18
C PHE A 2 -10.41 22.32 -4.44
N ILE A 3 -11.05 22.40 -5.60
CA ILE A 3 -10.40 22.02 -6.89
C ILE A 3 -9.19 22.92 -7.18
N LEU A 4 -9.31 24.22 -6.90
CA LEU A 4 -8.25 25.19 -7.20
C LEU A 4 -7.12 25.18 -6.15
N GLN A 5 -7.42 24.80 -4.91
CA GLN A 5 -6.50 24.99 -3.79
C GLN A 5 -5.81 23.69 -3.34
N ILE A 6 -6.43 22.53 -3.58
CA ILE A 6 -5.93 21.29 -2.98
C ILE A 6 -4.47 20.98 -3.35
N GLY A 7 -4.06 21.24 -4.59
CA GLY A 7 -2.69 21.03 -5.05
C GLY A 7 -1.64 21.99 -4.45
N THR A 8 -2.08 23.08 -3.79
CA THR A 8 -1.18 23.93 -3.00
C THR A 8 -1.12 23.54 -1.53
N LEU A 9 -2.06 22.72 -1.08
CA LEU A 9 -2.16 22.28 0.31
C LEU A 9 -1.51 20.91 0.53
N ILE A 10 -1.64 20.01 -0.44
CA ILE A 10 -1.08 18.66 -0.37
C ILE A 10 -0.23 18.38 -1.60
N ASP A 11 0.83 17.59 -1.42
CA ASP A 11 1.61 17.00 -2.52
C ASP A 11 0.80 15.85 -3.13
N ILE A 12 0.14 16.14 -4.26
CA ILE A 12 -0.77 15.18 -4.90
C ILE A 12 -0.02 13.91 -5.36
N ASP A 13 1.22 13.99 -5.80
CA ASP A 13 1.99 12.81 -6.22
C ASP A 13 2.35 11.92 -5.03
N ASN A 14 2.78 12.51 -3.92
CA ASN A 14 3.01 11.78 -2.68
C ASN A 14 1.70 11.12 -2.17
N PHE A 15 0.57 11.81 -2.24
CA PHE A 15 -0.72 11.26 -1.83
C PHE A 15 -1.18 10.12 -2.76
N ILE A 16 -0.90 10.21 -4.06
CA ILE A 16 -1.14 9.12 -5.01
C ILE A 16 -0.28 7.90 -4.67
N ASP A 17 1.03 8.09 -4.47
CA ASP A 17 1.95 7.01 -4.13
C ASP A 17 1.55 6.32 -2.83
N TYR A 18 1.23 7.10 -1.80
CA TYR A 18 0.74 6.56 -0.53
C TYR A 18 -0.56 5.77 -0.70
N TYR A 19 -1.53 6.27 -1.46
CA TYR A 19 -2.80 5.59 -1.72
C TYR A 19 -2.62 4.27 -2.47
N LEU A 20 -1.76 4.25 -3.49
CA LEU A 20 -1.43 3.03 -4.24
C LEU A 20 -0.72 2.02 -3.35
N PHE A 21 0.21 2.48 -2.52
CA PHE A 21 0.92 1.62 -1.57
C PHE A 21 -0.02 1.03 -0.52
N LEU A 22 -0.88 1.84 0.12
CA LEU A 22 -1.88 1.36 1.07
C LEU A 22 -2.78 0.28 0.47
N ASN A 23 -3.20 0.51 -0.77
CA ASN A 23 -4.04 -0.45 -1.47
C ASN A 23 -3.27 -1.71 -1.83
N LEU A 24 -1.99 -1.61 -2.22
CA LEU A 24 -1.15 -2.77 -2.51
C LEU A 24 -1.03 -3.71 -1.31
N ILE A 25 -0.76 -3.17 -0.12
CA ILE A 25 -0.59 -3.98 1.10
C ILE A 25 -1.87 -4.16 1.91
N CYS A 26 -2.98 -3.58 1.45
CA CYS A 26 -4.30 -3.62 2.11
C CYS A 26 -4.29 -3.06 3.55
N ALA A 27 -3.50 -2.01 3.81
CA ALA A 27 -3.35 -1.38 5.13
C ALA A 27 -4.53 -0.45 5.46
N ARG A 28 -5.65 -1.01 5.92
CA ARG A 28 -6.91 -0.29 6.14
C ARG A 28 -6.82 0.74 7.26
N ASP A 29 -6.09 0.44 8.32
CA ASP A 29 -5.91 1.35 9.46
C ASP A 29 -5.20 2.64 9.06
N ASN A 30 -4.32 2.57 8.07
CA ASN A 30 -3.55 3.70 7.58
C ASN A 30 -4.34 4.68 6.66
N LEU A 31 -5.64 4.47 6.49
CA LEU A 31 -6.53 5.42 5.81
C LEU A 31 -6.99 6.57 6.72
N GLY A 32 -6.90 6.44 8.04
CA GLY A 32 -7.37 7.44 8.99
C GLY A 32 -6.62 7.45 10.31
N LYS A 33 -5.79 6.43 10.57
CA LYS A 33 -4.85 6.34 11.67
C LYS A 33 -3.44 6.21 11.11
N ASN A 34 -2.43 6.24 11.96
CA ASN A 34 -1.04 5.95 11.59
C ASN A 34 -0.56 6.80 10.40
N ILE A 35 -1.02 8.04 10.32
CA ILE A 35 -0.66 9.01 9.28
C ILE A 35 0.07 10.17 9.92
N PHE A 36 1.29 10.43 9.45
CA PHE A 36 2.00 11.66 9.75
C PHE A 36 2.00 12.57 8.52
N LEU A 37 1.59 13.82 8.74
CA LEU A 37 1.68 14.87 7.74
C LEU A 37 2.89 15.73 8.05
N THR A 38 3.71 15.99 7.05
CA THR A 38 4.92 16.79 7.16
C THR A 38 4.98 17.88 6.10
N LYS A 39 5.81 18.89 6.35
CA LYS A 39 6.23 19.89 5.37
C LYS A 39 7.73 20.06 5.47
N GLN A 40 8.41 20.22 4.35
CA GLN A 40 9.83 20.57 4.34
C GLN A 40 10.03 22.05 4.70
N SER A 41 9.10 22.91 4.34
CA SER A 41 9.04 24.33 4.73
C SER A 41 7.58 24.78 4.84
N LEU A 42 7.35 26.00 5.38
CA LEU A 42 6.00 26.55 5.52
C LEU A 42 5.29 26.78 4.17
N GLN A 43 6.04 26.94 3.10
CA GLN A 43 5.54 27.20 1.74
C GLN A 43 5.23 25.91 0.96
N GLU A 44 5.83 24.80 1.37
CA GLU A 44 5.64 23.53 0.70
C GLU A 44 4.29 22.87 1.02
N PRO A 45 3.73 22.06 0.11
CA PRO A 45 2.52 21.29 0.40
C PRO A 45 2.78 20.21 1.45
N LEU A 46 1.71 19.73 2.08
CA LEU A 46 1.76 18.61 3.01
C LEU A 46 2.04 17.31 2.27
N ALA A 47 2.98 16.53 2.78
CA ALA A 47 3.25 15.15 2.36
C ALA A 47 2.92 14.17 3.48
N ILE A 48 2.56 12.95 3.12
CA ILE A 48 2.33 11.84 4.05
C ILE A 48 3.64 11.08 4.24
N ILE A 49 3.98 10.79 5.50
CA ILE A 49 5.03 9.85 5.87
C ILE A 49 4.37 8.54 6.31
N PRO A 50 4.74 7.40 5.69
CA PRO A 50 4.26 6.08 6.10
C PRO A 50 4.67 5.74 7.53
N TRP A 51 3.74 5.17 8.32
CA TRP A 51 3.99 4.77 9.70
C TRP A 51 3.10 3.59 10.08
N ASP A 52 3.68 2.61 10.79
CA ASP A 52 2.97 1.53 11.49
C ASP A 52 2.06 0.70 10.57
N PHE A 53 2.66 -0.20 9.82
CA PHE A 53 1.98 -1.07 8.86
C PHE A 53 1.81 -2.52 9.36
N ASP A 54 1.75 -2.71 10.69
CA ASP A 54 1.57 -4.03 11.30
C ASP A 54 0.25 -4.71 10.87
N ASN A 55 -0.80 -3.92 10.63
CA ASN A 55 -2.09 -4.37 10.09
C ASN A 55 -2.12 -4.37 8.55
N SER A 56 -1.13 -5.01 7.92
CA SER A 56 -1.07 -5.16 6.47
C SER A 56 -1.27 -6.62 6.06
N PHE A 57 -1.59 -6.82 4.78
CA PHE A 57 -1.81 -8.15 4.19
C PHE A 57 -2.95 -8.95 4.84
N GLU A 58 -3.83 -8.26 5.56
CA GLU A 58 -5.01 -8.88 6.16
C GLU A 58 -6.02 -9.31 5.11
N SER A 59 -6.81 -10.33 5.46
CA SER A 59 -7.86 -10.86 4.59
C SER A 59 -7.32 -11.48 3.29
N SER A 60 -8.13 -11.53 2.26
CA SER A 60 -7.77 -12.04 0.93
C SER A 60 -7.21 -10.91 0.03
N GLY A 61 -6.27 -11.22 -0.85
CA GLY A 61 -5.75 -10.30 -1.87
C GLY A 61 -6.81 -9.72 -2.83
N ILE A 62 -7.95 -10.39 -2.95
CA ILE A 62 -9.10 -9.95 -3.78
C ILE A 62 -10.00 -8.90 -3.10
N GLN A 63 -9.61 -8.36 -1.95
CA GLN A 63 -10.40 -7.32 -1.28
C GLN A 63 -10.56 -6.07 -2.17
N PRO A 64 -11.73 -5.40 -2.10
CA PRO A 64 -11.95 -4.15 -2.83
C PRO A 64 -10.89 -3.10 -2.49
N ILE A 65 -10.71 -2.14 -3.40
CA ILE A 65 -9.89 -0.96 -3.15
C ILE A 65 -10.44 -0.21 -1.94
N VAL A 66 -9.57 0.01 -0.96
CA VAL A 66 -9.93 0.75 0.24
C VAL A 66 -9.87 2.26 -0.03
N ASN A 67 -10.73 3.02 0.65
CA ASN A 67 -10.87 4.45 0.40
C ASN A 67 -11.23 5.21 1.68
N ASN A 68 -10.98 6.51 1.69
CA ASN A 68 -11.45 7.43 2.72
C ASN A 68 -12.11 8.67 2.08
N ASN A 69 -12.67 9.55 2.91
CA ASN A 69 -13.38 10.73 2.41
C ASN A 69 -12.52 11.67 1.55
N LEU A 70 -11.21 11.77 1.84
CA LEU A 70 -10.31 12.61 1.03
C LEU A 70 -10.10 12.03 -0.36
N TYR A 71 -9.70 10.76 -0.46
CA TYR A 71 -9.46 10.10 -1.75
C TYR A 71 -10.74 9.97 -2.57
N LYS A 72 -11.87 9.69 -1.91
CA LYS A 72 -13.18 9.72 -2.56
C LYS A 72 -13.44 11.08 -3.19
N ARG A 73 -13.22 12.17 -2.43
CA ARG A 73 -13.42 13.55 -2.92
C ARG A 73 -12.43 13.92 -4.02
N LEU A 74 -11.16 13.49 -3.93
CA LEU A 74 -10.17 13.69 -4.99
C LEU A 74 -10.59 12.99 -6.28
N SER A 75 -11.10 11.78 -6.19
CA SER A 75 -11.58 11.04 -7.36
C SER A 75 -12.84 11.65 -7.97
N GLU A 76 -13.83 12.03 -7.14
CA GLU A 76 -15.11 12.61 -7.61
C GLU A 76 -14.93 13.98 -8.25
N LEU A 77 -14.11 14.84 -7.66
CA LEU A 77 -13.89 16.21 -8.15
C LEU A 77 -12.74 16.31 -9.16
N ASN A 78 -11.92 15.30 -9.24
CA ASN A 78 -10.81 15.13 -10.19
C ASN A 78 -9.89 16.37 -10.34
N PRO A 79 -9.44 17.02 -9.24
CA PRO A 79 -8.55 18.18 -9.34
C PRO A 79 -7.22 17.78 -10.01
N ASN A 80 -6.69 18.67 -10.85
CA ASN A 80 -5.41 18.44 -11.54
C ASN A 80 -5.32 17.08 -12.27
N ASN A 81 -6.45 16.58 -12.82
CA ASN A 81 -6.55 15.27 -13.46
C ASN A 81 -6.15 14.11 -12.54
N PHE A 82 -6.55 14.15 -11.28
CA PHE A 82 -6.18 13.16 -10.24
C PHE A 82 -6.38 11.72 -10.72
N ASN A 83 -7.52 11.37 -11.30
CA ASN A 83 -7.83 10.01 -11.74
C ASN A 83 -6.87 9.52 -12.84
N LYS A 84 -6.55 10.40 -13.80
CA LYS A 84 -5.56 10.07 -14.85
C LYS A 84 -4.18 9.87 -14.25
N ARG A 85 -3.73 10.76 -13.35
CA ARG A 85 -2.43 10.65 -12.68
C ARG A 85 -2.34 9.38 -11.85
N LEU A 86 -3.39 9.04 -11.12
CA LEU A 86 -3.50 7.82 -10.32
C LEU A 86 -3.34 6.58 -11.21
N LYS A 87 -4.06 6.51 -12.32
CA LYS A 87 -3.96 5.43 -13.30
C LYS A 87 -2.57 5.34 -13.94
N ASP A 88 -2.04 6.44 -14.44
CA ASP A 88 -0.71 6.48 -15.08
C ASP A 88 0.37 6.05 -14.08
N ARG A 89 0.26 6.50 -12.82
CA ARG A 89 1.22 6.12 -11.76
C ARG A 89 1.13 4.63 -11.42
N TRP A 90 -0.07 4.07 -11.35
CA TRP A 90 -0.24 2.63 -11.18
C TRP A 90 0.44 1.85 -12.31
N ILE A 91 0.17 2.20 -13.57
CA ILE A 91 0.78 1.55 -14.73
C ILE A 91 2.31 1.62 -14.66
N PHE A 92 2.86 2.79 -14.31
CA PHE A 92 4.31 2.96 -14.13
C PHE A 92 4.87 2.04 -13.04
N LEU A 93 4.25 2.04 -11.85
CA LEU A 93 4.71 1.21 -10.73
C LEU A 93 4.61 -0.28 -11.04
N ARG A 94 3.63 -0.73 -11.84
CA ARG A 94 3.49 -2.13 -12.25
C ARG A 94 4.63 -2.66 -13.13
N ILE A 95 5.31 -1.80 -13.86
CA ILE A 95 6.50 -2.18 -14.66
C ILE A 95 7.82 -1.92 -13.93
N GLU A 96 7.76 -1.24 -12.80
CA GLU A 96 8.91 -0.88 -11.96
C GLU A 96 8.82 -1.55 -10.58
N ALA A 97 8.63 -0.77 -9.53
CA ALA A 97 8.69 -1.23 -8.15
C ALA A 97 7.65 -2.32 -7.79
N PHE A 98 6.45 -2.24 -8.39
CA PHE A 98 5.35 -3.19 -8.14
C PHE A 98 5.26 -4.30 -9.20
N GLN A 99 6.33 -4.53 -9.95
CA GLN A 99 6.44 -5.71 -10.79
C GLN A 99 6.36 -6.97 -9.91
N ALA A 100 5.56 -7.95 -10.34
CA ALA A 100 5.32 -9.16 -9.54
C ALA A 100 6.63 -9.84 -9.14
N SER A 101 7.59 -9.98 -10.06
CA SER A 101 8.91 -10.57 -9.78
C SER A 101 9.67 -9.85 -8.66
N ASN A 102 9.57 -8.51 -8.59
CA ASN A 102 10.25 -7.74 -7.55
C ASN A 102 9.62 -7.99 -6.18
N LEU A 103 8.29 -7.93 -6.10
CA LEU A 103 7.56 -8.16 -4.85
C LEU A 103 7.75 -9.58 -4.35
N LEU A 104 7.64 -10.58 -5.23
CA LEU A 104 7.86 -11.98 -4.90
C LEU A 104 9.30 -12.23 -4.43
N SER A 105 10.29 -11.58 -5.06
CA SER A 105 11.69 -11.66 -4.63
C SER A 105 11.91 -11.08 -3.24
N ILE A 106 11.27 -9.96 -2.89
CA ILE A 106 11.34 -9.38 -1.54
C ILE A 106 10.77 -10.33 -0.49
N ILE A 107 9.61 -10.94 -0.79
CA ILE A 107 8.99 -11.94 0.10
C ILE A 107 9.90 -13.14 0.30
N GLU A 108 10.47 -13.67 -0.78
CA GLU A 108 11.41 -14.80 -0.76
C GLU A 108 12.64 -14.51 0.10
N ILE A 109 13.27 -13.35 -0.12
CA ILE A 109 14.45 -12.93 0.65
C ILE A 109 14.11 -12.80 2.14
N SER A 110 13.00 -12.14 2.46
CA SER A 110 12.56 -11.91 3.85
C SER A 110 12.22 -13.24 4.55
N SER A 111 11.48 -14.12 3.89
CA SER A 111 11.13 -15.45 4.42
C SER A 111 12.37 -16.29 4.68
N ASN A 112 13.34 -16.29 3.76
CA ASN A 112 14.61 -17.01 3.92
C ASN A 112 15.45 -16.47 5.10
N GLN A 113 15.39 -15.15 5.36
CA GLN A 113 16.05 -14.55 6.53
C GLN A 113 15.40 -14.99 7.84
N ILE A 114 14.07 -14.97 7.89
CA ILE A 114 13.29 -15.42 9.05
C ILE A 114 13.54 -16.91 9.31
N GLN A 115 13.48 -17.75 8.25
CA GLN A 115 13.68 -19.19 8.36
C GLN A 115 15.08 -19.59 8.85
N LYS A 116 16.12 -18.81 8.50
CA LYS A 116 17.50 -19.02 8.97
C LYS A 116 17.74 -18.59 10.42
N SER A 117 16.82 -17.84 10.97
CA SER A 117 16.82 -17.42 12.38
C SER A 117 15.95 -18.41 13.20
N ASN A 118 16.11 -18.44 14.49
CA ASN A 118 15.24 -19.21 15.40
C ASN A 118 14.09 -18.36 15.95
N ILE A 119 13.73 -17.27 15.24
CA ILE A 119 12.74 -16.30 15.74
C ILE A 119 11.33 -16.92 15.81
N ILE A 120 11.01 -17.81 14.86
CA ILE A 120 9.70 -18.48 14.82
C ILE A 120 9.51 -19.41 16.01
N GLU A 121 10.55 -20.16 16.40
CA GLU A 121 10.51 -21.02 17.59
C GLU A 121 10.31 -20.17 18.86
N ILE A 122 11.05 -19.05 18.96
CA ILE A 122 10.94 -18.12 20.11
C ILE A 122 9.53 -17.50 20.17
N GLU A 123 8.99 -17.06 19.05
CA GLU A 123 7.63 -16.49 18.98
C GLU A 123 6.57 -17.53 19.32
N ASN A 124 6.67 -18.73 18.77
CA ASN A 124 5.74 -19.82 19.04
C ASN A 124 5.76 -20.22 20.52
N GLU A 125 6.94 -20.31 21.12
CA GLU A 125 7.06 -20.61 22.55
C GLU A 125 6.50 -19.48 23.42
N LYS A 126 6.88 -18.23 23.13
CA LYS A 126 6.49 -17.05 23.92
C LYS A 126 4.98 -16.80 23.92
N TRP A 127 4.33 -16.96 22.78
CA TRP A 127 2.93 -16.60 22.58
C TRP A 127 1.99 -17.81 22.47
N ALA A 128 2.51 -19.02 22.65
CA ALA A 128 1.77 -20.29 22.47
C ALA A 128 1.08 -20.36 21.09
N THR A 129 1.78 -19.92 20.04
CA THR A 129 1.31 -19.96 18.64
C THR A 129 1.89 -21.17 17.90
N THR A 130 1.42 -21.40 16.69
CA THR A 130 1.89 -22.47 15.81
C THR A 130 2.21 -21.93 14.41
N ILE A 131 2.93 -20.81 14.35
CA ILE A 131 3.33 -20.18 13.08
C ILE A 131 4.23 -21.16 12.31
N ASN A 132 3.86 -21.41 11.06
CA ASN A 132 4.67 -22.16 10.12
C ASN A 132 5.09 -21.23 8.99
N ILE A 133 6.37 -20.88 8.92
CA ILE A 133 6.90 -19.88 7.97
C ILE A 133 6.74 -20.30 6.51
N GLU A 134 6.81 -21.60 6.18
CA GLU A 134 6.65 -22.09 4.81
C GLU A 134 5.19 -21.90 4.33
N THR A 135 4.24 -22.16 5.23
CA THR A 135 2.82 -21.93 4.96
C THR A 135 2.54 -20.45 4.79
N GLU A 136 3.02 -19.60 5.70
CA GLU A 136 2.80 -18.15 5.61
C GLU A 136 3.48 -17.53 4.39
N HIS A 137 4.68 -17.98 4.04
CA HIS A 137 5.35 -17.59 2.80
C HIS A 137 4.49 -17.92 1.58
N SER A 138 4.01 -19.17 1.48
CA SER A 138 3.18 -19.62 0.35
C SER A 138 1.88 -18.82 0.25
N ASN A 139 1.23 -18.56 1.38
CA ASN A 139 0.02 -17.75 1.48
C ASN A 139 0.26 -16.31 0.98
N LEU A 140 1.35 -15.68 1.42
CA LEU A 140 1.68 -14.30 1.04
C LEU A 140 2.04 -14.20 -0.45
N MET A 141 2.74 -15.20 -1.02
CA MET A 141 3.03 -15.24 -2.45
C MET A 141 1.75 -15.25 -3.29
N LEU A 142 0.77 -16.09 -2.93
CA LEU A 142 -0.53 -16.14 -3.59
C LEU A 142 -1.31 -14.84 -3.38
N TRP A 143 -1.31 -14.33 -2.16
CA TRP A 143 -1.99 -13.09 -1.80
C TRP A 143 -1.53 -11.91 -2.66
N ILE A 144 -0.22 -11.74 -2.87
CA ILE A 144 0.33 -10.66 -3.70
C ILE A 144 -0.14 -10.78 -5.16
N VAL A 145 -0.16 -11.98 -5.71
CA VAL A 145 -0.63 -12.20 -7.09
C VAL A 145 -2.10 -11.81 -7.23
N ASP A 146 -2.94 -12.26 -6.31
CA ASP A 146 -4.37 -11.92 -6.28
C ASP A 146 -4.59 -10.41 -6.11
N ARG A 147 -3.78 -9.77 -5.26
CA ARG A 147 -3.86 -8.32 -5.02
C ARG A 147 -3.49 -7.52 -6.25
N LEU A 148 -2.40 -7.87 -6.92
CA LEU A 148 -1.99 -7.21 -8.15
C LEU A 148 -3.06 -7.33 -9.24
N ASN A 149 -3.63 -8.52 -9.42
CA ASN A 149 -4.72 -8.74 -10.38
C ASN A 149 -5.97 -7.89 -10.04
N THR A 150 -6.32 -7.82 -8.76
CA THR A 150 -7.46 -7.01 -8.29
C THR A 150 -7.23 -5.52 -8.58
N MET A 151 -6.03 -5.02 -8.29
CA MET A 151 -5.69 -3.62 -8.54
C MET A 151 -5.56 -3.31 -10.03
N ASP A 152 -4.97 -4.20 -10.82
CA ASP A 152 -4.89 -4.05 -12.29
C ASP A 152 -6.30 -3.92 -12.88
N ASN A 153 -7.24 -4.79 -12.50
CA ASN A 153 -8.63 -4.72 -12.94
C ASN A 153 -9.31 -3.40 -12.53
N TYR A 154 -9.06 -2.92 -11.33
CA TYR A 154 -9.63 -1.66 -10.85
C TYR A 154 -9.09 -0.45 -11.63
N TYR A 155 -7.76 -0.32 -11.71
CA TYR A 155 -7.14 0.85 -12.32
C TYR A 155 -7.20 0.88 -13.85
N GLN A 156 -7.39 -0.25 -14.52
CA GLN A 156 -7.67 -0.28 -15.96
C GLN A 156 -9.02 0.35 -16.31
N ASN A 157 -9.98 0.31 -15.39
CA ASN A 157 -11.35 0.81 -15.58
C ASN A 157 -11.62 2.20 -14.99
N LEU A 158 -10.58 2.89 -14.49
CA LEU A 158 -10.65 4.27 -14.01
C LEU A 158 -10.75 5.31 -15.14
#